data_18990720495f7adfd762ce1c2c5ccaa8
#
_entry.id   18990720495f7adfd762ce1c2c5ccaa8
#
_cell.length_a   1.000
_cell.length_b   1.000
_cell.length_c   1.000
_cell.angle_alpha   90.00
_cell.angle_beta   90.00
_cell.angle_gamma   90.00
#
_symmetry.space_group_name_H-M   'P 1'
#
loop_
_entity.id
_entity.type
_entity.pdbx_description
1 polymer ?
#
loop_
_entity_poly.entity_id
_entity_poly.type
_entity_poly.pdbx_seq_one_letter_code
_entity_poly.pdbx_strand_id
1 'polypeptide(L)'
;MFTLLTNARVFSPEDLGLCSLLIHADRIVAVEKDISLFDGINEVIDCRGKWVIPGIIDQHVHLTGGGGEAGFASRTPAVKLRDLIQAGITTVVGVLGTDAISRSPKDLYAKMQSLNLEGLREFMH
;
A
#
# COMPACT_ATOMS: atom_id res chain seq x y z
N MET A 1 11.13 14.36 10.12
CA MET A 1 11.86 13.12 10.51
C MET A 1 12.24 12.41 9.22
N PHE A 2 13.56 12.11 9.07
CA PHE A 2 14.07 11.39 7.90
C PHE A 2 14.39 9.94 8.25
N THR A 3 14.01 9.03 7.34
CA THR A 3 14.41 7.62 7.36
C THR A 3 15.30 7.35 6.15
N LEU A 4 16.46 6.74 6.37
CA LEU A 4 17.38 6.35 5.31
C LEU A 4 17.35 4.83 5.14
N LEU A 5 16.96 4.37 3.96
CA LEU A 5 17.15 2.98 3.56
C LEU A 5 18.49 2.86 2.84
N THR A 6 19.32 1.91 3.25
CA THR A 6 20.61 1.63 2.60
C THR A 6 20.63 0.23 2.00
N ASN A 7 21.54 -0.02 1.06
CA ASN A 7 21.73 -1.32 0.42
C ASN A 7 20.44 -1.92 -0.16
N ALA A 8 19.55 -1.08 -0.70
CA ALA A 8 18.32 -1.51 -1.37
C ALA A 8 18.59 -1.73 -2.85
N ARG A 9 18.14 -2.86 -3.42
CA ARG A 9 18.10 -3.00 -4.87
C ARG A 9 16.81 -2.40 -5.39
N VAL A 10 16.92 -1.27 -6.06
CA VAL A 10 15.77 -0.42 -6.43
C VAL A 10 15.37 -0.65 -7.87
N PHE A 11 14.05 -0.76 -8.10
CA PHE A 11 13.45 -0.82 -9.43
C PHE A 11 12.43 0.30 -9.59
N SER A 12 12.47 1.07 -10.72
CA SER A 12 11.57 2.21 -10.96
C SER A 12 11.45 2.59 -12.47
N PRO A 13 10.86 1.82 -13.36
CA PRO A 13 10.71 0.35 -13.34
C PRO A 13 12.02 -0.40 -13.62
N GLU A 14 13.03 0.27 -14.18
CA GLU A 14 14.33 -0.33 -14.50
C GLU A 14 15.09 -0.66 -13.22
N ASP A 15 15.98 -1.63 -13.29
CA ASP A 15 16.90 -1.98 -12.21
C ASP A 15 17.97 -0.87 -12.06
N LEU A 16 17.84 -0.08 -11.02
CA LEU A 16 18.81 0.97 -10.67
C LEU A 16 20.03 0.43 -9.90
N GLY A 17 20.05 -0.86 -9.59
CA GLY A 17 21.07 -1.52 -8.78
C GLY A 17 20.91 -1.23 -7.28
N LEU A 18 22.01 -1.36 -6.55
CA LEU A 18 22.04 -1.03 -5.12
C LEU A 18 22.05 0.49 -4.95
N CYS A 19 21.06 0.99 -4.22
CA CYS A 19 20.86 2.40 -3.93
C CYS A 19 20.51 2.62 -2.47
N SER A 20 20.61 3.87 -2.06
CA SER A 20 20.03 4.39 -0.83
C SER A 20 18.80 5.24 -1.16
N LEU A 21 17.78 5.19 -0.31
CA LEU A 21 16.58 6.01 -0.41
C LEU A 21 16.43 6.85 0.84
N LEU A 22 16.26 8.15 0.64
CA LEU A 22 15.92 9.07 1.72
C LEU A 22 14.42 9.33 1.72
N ILE A 23 13.77 9.07 2.83
CA ILE A 23 12.34 9.25 3.02
C ILE A 23 12.11 10.34 4.06
N HIS A 24 11.19 11.26 3.76
CA HIS A 24 10.71 12.27 4.70
C HIS A 24 9.18 12.22 4.75
N ALA A 25 8.65 11.91 5.93
CA ALA A 25 7.22 11.65 6.14
C ALA A 25 6.69 10.58 5.15
N ASP A 26 5.82 10.95 4.23
CA ASP A 26 5.17 10.09 3.25
C ASP A 26 5.83 10.13 1.85
N ARG A 27 7.03 10.73 1.73
CA ARG A 27 7.67 10.97 0.44
C ARG A 27 9.09 10.45 0.37
N ILE A 28 9.43 9.85 -0.78
CA ILE A 28 10.81 9.60 -1.18
C ILE A 28 11.37 10.93 -1.71
N VAL A 29 12.41 11.44 -1.04
CA VAL A 29 13.02 12.74 -1.39
C VAL A 29 14.31 12.58 -2.18
N ALA A 30 14.96 11.43 -2.08
CA ALA A 30 16.14 11.10 -2.88
C ALA A 30 16.28 9.60 -3.09
N VAL A 31 16.80 9.21 -4.27
CA VAL A 31 17.25 7.86 -4.58
C VAL A 31 18.62 8.01 -5.23
N GLU A 32 19.66 7.60 -4.55
CA GLU A 32 21.06 7.78 -4.98
C GLU A 32 21.84 6.49 -4.72
N LYS A 33 22.98 6.32 -5.39
CA LYS A 33 23.85 5.17 -5.12
C LYS A 33 24.34 5.15 -3.68
N ASP A 34 24.62 6.33 -3.15
CA ASP A 34 25.02 6.52 -1.75
C ASP A 34 24.48 7.86 -1.26
N ILE A 35 23.99 7.88 -0.03
CA ILE A 35 23.54 9.09 0.67
C ILE A 35 24.30 9.16 1.98
N SER A 36 25.10 10.23 2.13
CA SER A 36 25.87 10.46 3.35
C SER A 36 24.95 10.74 4.54
N LEU A 37 25.32 10.24 5.70
CA LEU A 37 24.62 10.54 6.94
C LEU A 37 24.72 12.03 7.28
N PHE A 38 23.64 12.62 7.78
CA PHE A 38 23.57 14.00 8.25
C PHE A 38 22.69 14.11 9.50
N ASP A 39 22.81 15.22 10.23
CA ASP A 39 22.09 15.46 11.51
C ASP A 39 20.58 15.63 11.36
N GLY A 40 19.91 15.01 10.51
CA GLY A 40 18.45 15.04 10.33
C GLY A 40 17.88 13.64 10.13
N ILE A 41 18.77 12.63 10.02
CA ILE A 41 18.35 11.25 9.85
C ILE A 41 18.03 10.67 11.23
N ASN A 42 16.81 10.25 11.40
CA ASN A 42 16.31 9.69 12.66
C ASN A 42 16.40 8.17 12.69
N GLU A 43 16.39 7.54 11.53
CA GLU A 43 16.40 6.10 11.40
C GLU A 43 17.19 5.67 10.16
N VAL A 44 18.01 4.64 10.31
CA VAL A 44 18.73 4.00 9.19
C VAL A 44 18.34 2.52 9.15
N ILE A 45 17.88 2.07 8.00
CA ILE A 45 17.47 0.68 7.76
C ILE A 45 18.34 0.08 6.67
N ASP A 46 19.14 -0.93 7.02
CA ASP A 46 19.89 -1.70 6.02
C ASP A 46 18.98 -2.74 5.36
N CYS A 47 18.70 -2.55 4.09
CA CYS A 47 17.86 -3.44 3.29
C CYS A 47 18.55 -4.75 2.90
N ARG A 48 19.88 -4.87 3.07
CA ARG A 48 20.66 -6.10 2.81
C ARG A 48 20.42 -6.68 1.41
N GLY A 49 20.34 -5.83 0.40
CA GLY A 49 20.08 -6.22 -0.98
C GLY A 49 18.63 -6.59 -1.29
N LYS A 50 17.69 -6.40 -0.37
CA LYS A 50 16.27 -6.61 -0.66
C LYS A 50 15.79 -5.68 -1.75
N TRP A 51 14.81 -6.14 -2.51
CA TRP A 51 14.19 -5.35 -3.56
C TRP A 51 13.27 -4.28 -2.98
N VAL A 52 13.42 -3.09 -3.51
CA VAL A 52 12.48 -1.98 -3.32
C VAL A 52 11.86 -1.67 -4.68
N ILE A 53 10.56 -1.82 -4.74
CA ILE A 53 9.75 -1.62 -5.94
C ILE A 53 8.66 -0.60 -5.66
N PRO A 54 8.07 0.05 -6.68
CA PRO A 54 6.83 0.79 -6.51
C PRO A 54 5.76 -0.08 -5.87
N GLY A 55 4.98 0.50 -4.97
CA GLY A 55 3.89 -0.23 -4.32
C GLY A 55 2.88 -0.75 -5.33
N ILE A 56 2.33 -1.92 -5.08
CA ILE A 56 1.35 -2.56 -5.95
C ILE A 56 0.02 -1.79 -5.90
N ILE A 57 -0.56 -1.53 -7.07
CA ILE A 57 -1.88 -0.94 -7.22
C ILE A 57 -2.86 -2.06 -7.58
N ASP A 58 -3.81 -2.35 -6.71
CA ASP A 58 -4.91 -3.27 -7.00
C ASP A 58 -6.13 -2.46 -7.47
N GLN A 59 -6.49 -2.64 -8.74
CA GLN A 59 -7.52 -1.84 -9.40
C GLN A 59 -8.94 -2.38 -9.20
N HIS A 60 -9.13 -3.48 -8.47
CA HIS A 60 -10.45 -4.08 -8.28
C HIS A 60 -10.54 -4.86 -6.97
N VAL A 61 -10.90 -4.18 -5.89
CA VAL A 61 -10.97 -4.78 -4.55
C VAL A 61 -12.35 -4.62 -3.94
N HIS A 62 -12.98 -5.73 -3.59
CA HIS A 62 -14.21 -5.72 -2.80
C HIS A 62 -13.90 -5.45 -1.33
N LEU A 63 -13.62 -4.19 -0.99
CA LEU A 63 -13.13 -3.79 0.35
C LEU A 63 -14.11 -4.11 1.47
N THR A 64 -15.40 -4.05 1.20
CA THR A 64 -16.45 -4.42 2.16
C THR A 64 -16.76 -5.93 2.14
N GLY A 65 -15.99 -6.69 1.37
CA GLY A 65 -16.17 -8.11 1.09
C GLY A 65 -16.88 -8.37 -0.23
N GLY A 66 -16.66 -9.52 -0.80
CA GLY A 66 -17.25 -10.00 -2.05
C GLY A 66 -18.27 -11.12 -1.82
N GLY A 67 -18.63 -11.80 -2.90
CA GLY A 67 -19.58 -12.91 -2.87
C GLY A 67 -21.04 -12.45 -2.70
N GLY A 68 -21.92 -13.38 -2.46
CA GLY A 68 -23.35 -13.15 -2.32
C GLY A 68 -24.17 -13.70 -3.51
N GLU A 69 -23.54 -14.08 -4.61
CA GLU A 69 -24.20 -14.61 -5.81
C GLU A 69 -25.00 -15.87 -5.54
N ALA A 70 -24.49 -16.73 -4.65
CA ALA A 70 -25.15 -17.97 -4.23
C ALA A 70 -25.96 -17.81 -2.93
N GLY A 71 -26.37 -16.60 -2.60
CA GLY A 71 -27.10 -16.25 -1.39
C GLY A 71 -26.22 -15.76 -0.25
N PHE A 72 -26.84 -15.41 0.87
CA PHE A 72 -26.17 -14.73 2.00
C PHE A 72 -25.02 -15.55 2.62
N ALA A 73 -25.07 -16.87 2.57
CA ALA A 73 -24.02 -17.73 3.11
C ALA A 73 -22.73 -17.73 2.26
N SER A 74 -22.79 -17.26 1.02
CA SER A 74 -21.64 -17.19 0.11
C SER A 74 -20.84 -15.88 0.23
N ARG A 75 -21.22 -14.98 1.14
CA ARG A 75 -20.53 -13.72 1.35
C ARG A 75 -19.18 -13.92 2.03
N THR A 76 -18.18 -13.12 1.58
CA THR A 76 -16.88 -13.07 2.21
C THR A 76 -16.78 -11.85 3.13
N PRO A 77 -15.96 -11.91 4.19
CA PRO A 77 -15.76 -10.77 5.10
C PRO A 77 -15.07 -9.58 4.39
N ALA A 78 -15.14 -8.40 5.01
CA ALA A 78 -14.41 -7.23 4.57
C ALA A 78 -12.89 -7.48 4.62
N VAL A 79 -12.17 -6.88 3.66
CA VAL A 79 -10.71 -6.96 3.57
C VAL A 79 -10.07 -6.27 4.78
N LYS A 80 -9.03 -6.86 5.33
CA LYS A 80 -8.24 -6.29 6.41
C LYS A 80 -7.03 -5.56 5.82
N LEU A 81 -6.67 -4.40 6.39
CA LEU A 81 -5.45 -3.67 6.01
C LEU A 81 -4.21 -4.56 6.01
N ARG A 82 -4.08 -5.41 7.03
CA ARG A 82 -2.95 -6.34 7.14
C ARG A 82 -2.77 -7.20 5.89
N ASP A 83 -3.85 -7.71 5.32
CA ASP A 83 -3.79 -8.61 4.16
C ASP A 83 -3.31 -7.85 2.91
N LEU A 84 -3.73 -6.60 2.74
CA LEU A 84 -3.27 -5.71 1.69
C LEU A 84 -1.76 -5.40 1.82
N ILE A 85 -1.32 -5.02 3.02
CA ILE A 85 0.09 -4.70 3.28
C ILE A 85 0.98 -5.93 3.08
N GLN A 86 0.57 -7.10 3.55
CA GLN A 86 1.32 -8.34 3.37
C GLN A 86 1.46 -8.74 1.90
N ALA A 87 0.49 -8.38 1.06
CA ALA A 87 0.55 -8.55 -0.39
C ALA A 87 1.37 -7.45 -1.11
N GLY A 88 1.90 -6.45 -0.39
CA GLY A 88 2.64 -5.33 -0.98
C GLY A 88 1.76 -4.29 -1.66
N ILE A 89 0.45 -4.32 -1.40
CA ILE A 89 -0.52 -3.38 -1.96
C ILE A 89 -0.45 -2.08 -1.18
N THR A 90 -0.24 -0.97 -1.89
CA THR A 90 -0.18 0.38 -1.32
C THR A 90 -1.30 1.29 -1.82
N THR A 91 -1.98 0.87 -2.88
CA THR A 91 -3.10 1.62 -3.46
C THR A 91 -4.17 0.63 -3.90
N VAL A 92 -5.43 0.94 -3.59
CA VAL A 92 -6.58 0.13 -3.99
C VAL A 92 -7.64 0.96 -4.70
N VAL A 93 -8.33 0.35 -5.65
CA VAL A 93 -9.59 0.85 -6.19
C VAL A 93 -10.71 -0.02 -5.61
N GLY A 94 -11.48 0.57 -4.69
CA GLY A 94 -12.59 -0.11 -4.03
C GLY A 94 -13.82 -0.18 -4.94
N VAL A 95 -14.38 -1.37 -5.04
CA VAL A 95 -15.62 -1.63 -5.79
C VAL A 95 -16.63 -2.40 -4.93
N LEU A 96 -17.90 -2.25 -5.26
CA LEU A 96 -18.97 -3.09 -4.69
C LEU A 96 -19.06 -4.42 -5.43
N GLY A 97 -19.38 -5.47 -4.69
CA GLY A 97 -19.75 -6.78 -5.26
C GLY A 97 -21.24 -6.86 -5.57
N THR A 98 -21.73 -8.08 -5.78
CA THR A 98 -23.10 -8.39 -6.17
C THR A 98 -24.13 -8.25 -5.05
N ASP A 99 -23.71 -8.20 -3.79
CA ASP A 99 -24.60 -8.05 -2.64
C ASP A 99 -25.09 -6.61 -2.47
N ALA A 100 -26.17 -6.27 -3.15
CA ALA A 100 -26.81 -4.96 -3.05
C ALA A 100 -27.74 -4.82 -1.81
N ILE A 101 -27.91 -5.86 -1.02
CA ILE A 101 -28.80 -5.84 0.15
C ILE A 101 -28.07 -5.35 1.40
N SER A 102 -26.91 -5.95 1.70
CA SER A 102 -26.16 -5.64 2.93
C SER A 102 -24.96 -4.73 2.72
N ARG A 103 -24.62 -4.38 1.48
CA ARG A 103 -23.50 -3.51 1.13
C ARG A 103 -24.00 -2.33 0.29
N SER A 104 -23.43 -1.17 0.54
CA SER A 104 -23.82 0.07 -0.11
C SER A 104 -22.61 0.95 -0.46
N PRO A 105 -22.78 1.93 -1.37
CA PRO A 105 -21.72 2.91 -1.62
C PRO A 105 -21.25 3.66 -0.36
N LYS A 106 -22.16 3.87 0.61
CA LYS A 106 -21.81 4.52 1.90
C LYS A 106 -20.92 3.64 2.75
N ASP A 107 -21.18 2.34 2.77
CA ASP A 107 -20.36 1.35 3.48
C ASP A 107 -18.96 1.25 2.85
N LEU A 108 -18.88 1.19 1.52
CA LEU A 108 -17.62 1.23 0.79
C LEU A 108 -16.84 2.50 1.10
N TYR A 109 -17.48 3.66 1.02
CA TYR A 109 -16.86 4.95 1.33
C TYR A 109 -16.29 4.99 2.75
N ALA A 110 -17.07 4.54 3.74
CA ALA A 110 -16.61 4.50 5.12
C ALA A 110 -15.39 3.58 5.30
N LYS A 111 -15.39 2.41 4.66
CA LYS A 111 -14.25 1.48 4.68
C LYS A 111 -13.01 2.09 4.04
N MET A 112 -13.16 2.79 2.94
CA MET A 112 -12.07 3.47 2.24
C MET A 112 -11.46 4.57 3.11
N GLN A 113 -12.29 5.44 3.70
CA GLN A 113 -11.80 6.47 4.61
C GLN A 113 -11.04 5.88 5.80
N SER A 114 -11.48 4.75 6.33
CA SER A 114 -10.75 4.01 7.37
C SER A 114 -9.35 3.61 6.91
N LEU A 115 -9.22 3.03 5.72
CA LEU A 115 -7.93 2.60 5.17
C LEU A 115 -7.00 3.79 4.87
N ASN A 116 -7.56 4.91 4.41
CA ASN A 116 -6.80 6.14 4.17
C ASN A 116 -6.21 6.70 5.47
N LEU A 117 -7.00 6.75 6.53
CA LEU A 117 -6.52 7.17 7.86
C LEU A 117 -5.41 6.26 8.40
N GLU A 118 -5.37 5.02 7.97
CA GLU A 118 -4.33 4.05 8.29
C GLU A 118 -3.13 4.10 7.31
N GLY A 119 -3.14 5.03 6.34
CA GLY A 119 -2.03 5.31 5.43
C GLY A 119 -2.07 4.59 4.08
N LEU A 120 -3.14 3.86 3.77
CA LEU A 120 -3.33 3.25 2.44
C LEU A 120 -3.98 4.27 1.48
N ARG A 121 -3.46 4.36 0.26
CA ARG A 121 -4.09 5.19 -0.77
C ARG A 121 -5.27 4.45 -1.41
N GLU A 122 -6.41 5.12 -1.59
CA GLU A 122 -7.62 4.52 -2.13
C GLU A 122 -8.32 5.39 -3.18
N PHE A 123 -9.04 4.73 -4.07
CA PHE A 123 -9.96 5.32 -5.03
C PHE A 123 -11.25 4.51 -5.06
N MET A 124 -12.39 5.15 -5.29
CA MET A 124 -13.68 4.51 -5.45
C MET A 124 -14.08 4.52 -6.93
N HIS A 125 -14.58 3.40 -7.41
CA HIS A 125 -15.14 3.28 -8.76
C HIS A 125 -16.63 2.93 -8.67
#